data_dbb0c481f89646623cbbb2074ce9c9d6
#
_entry.id   dbb0c481f89646623cbbb2074ce9c9d6
#
_cell.length_a   1.000
_cell.length_b   1.000
_cell.length_c   1.000
_cell.angle_alpha   90.00
_cell.angle_beta   90.00
_cell.angle_gamma   90.00
#
_symmetry.space_group_name_H-M   'P 1'
#
loop_
_entity.id
_entity.type
_entity.pdbx_description
1 polymer ?
#
loop_
_entity_poly.entity_id
_entity_poly.type
_entity_poly.pdbx_seq_one_letter_code
_entity_poly.pdbx_strand_id
1 'polypeptide(L)'
;MMRLRKFIGPVKVIMLVLICILGILALIAVYDLGYRLLMGGSYSYLFGYTYHKVNETNMVPDYNTNDIVILEKNTSYQSDEVILYKYYGTFRLAKVKDVSAGVYFLEDNTNSVDENYKVTDELIVGKVTENIKNFGTIFSIITGPLSILFFIIVIGGYFFLTLGDRG
;
A
#
# COMPACT_ATOMS: atom_id res chain seq x y z
N MET A 1 13.95 38.19 22.51
CA MET A 1 13.90 37.97 21.05
C MET A 1 14.96 37.02 20.49
N MET A 2 16.17 36.95 21.01
CA MET A 2 17.26 36.09 20.48
C MET A 2 17.07 34.57 20.60
N ARG A 3 16.29 34.07 21.58
CA ARG A 3 16.08 32.62 21.77
C ARG A 3 15.10 32.01 20.74
N LEU A 4 14.11 32.76 20.25
CA LEU A 4 13.16 32.28 19.25
C LEU A 4 13.81 32.05 17.87
N ARG A 5 14.76 32.90 17.46
CA ARG A 5 15.48 32.75 16.17
C ARG A 5 16.28 31.44 16.07
N LYS A 6 16.84 30.95 17.20
CA LYS A 6 17.60 29.68 17.23
C LYS A 6 16.72 28.42 17.00
N PHE A 7 15.41 28.50 17.31
CA PHE A 7 14.47 27.38 17.13
C PHE A 7 13.82 27.34 15.75
N ILE A 8 13.76 28.47 15.04
CA ILE A 8 13.09 28.59 13.73
C ILE A 8 13.87 27.83 12.64
N GLY A 9 15.20 27.84 12.69
CA GLY A 9 16.04 27.12 11.71
C GLY A 9 15.75 25.62 11.64
N PRO A 10 15.90 24.85 12.74
CA PRO A 10 15.61 23.42 12.72
C PRO A 10 14.14 23.10 12.42
N VAL A 11 13.17 23.93 12.84
CA VAL A 11 11.75 23.73 12.49
C VAL A 11 11.53 23.84 10.99
N LYS A 12 12.14 24.83 10.33
CA LYS A 12 12.04 24.99 8.86
C LYS A 12 12.62 23.77 8.13
N VAL A 13 13.74 23.22 8.59
CA VAL A 13 14.36 22.01 8.01
C VAL A 13 13.43 20.82 8.15
N ILE A 14 12.84 20.61 9.33
CA ILE A 14 11.88 19.52 9.57
C ILE A 14 10.67 19.68 8.65
N MET A 15 10.11 20.88 8.55
CA MET A 15 8.96 21.15 7.67
C MET A 15 9.31 20.90 6.19
N LEU A 16 10.51 21.29 5.75
CA LEU A 16 10.96 21.03 4.38
C LEU A 16 11.05 19.52 4.09
N VAL A 17 11.63 18.75 5.02
CA VAL A 17 11.70 17.29 4.90
C VAL A 17 10.30 16.68 4.84
N LEU A 18 9.38 17.15 5.70
CA LEU A 18 7.98 16.69 5.66
C LEU A 18 7.31 17.02 4.34
N ILE A 19 7.50 18.22 3.79
CA ILE A 19 6.96 18.62 2.48
C ILE A 19 7.50 17.71 1.38
N CYS A 20 8.79 17.39 1.39
CA CYS A 20 9.39 16.47 0.43
C CYS A 20 8.78 15.06 0.51
N ILE A 21 8.63 14.50 1.72
CA ILE A 21 8.04 13.18 1.94
C ILE A 21 6.58 13.17 1.46
N LEU A 22 5.78 14.15 1.89
CA LEU A 22 4.38 14.27 1.49
C LEU A 22 4.23 14.50 -0.01
N GLY A 23 5.15 15.25 -0.63
CA GLY A 23 5.19 15.45 -2.08
C GLY A 23 5.41 14.15 -2.84
N ILE A 24 6.34 13.30 -2.38
CA ILE A 24 6.58 11.99 -2.97
C ILE A 24 5.35 11.09 -2.83
N LEU A 25 4.73 11.06 -1.64
CA LEU A 25 3.51 10.28 -1.41
C LEU A 25 2.34 10.77 -2.29
N ALA A 26 2.20 12.08 -2.48
CA ALA A 26 1.19 12.64 -3.37
C ALA A 26 1.43 12.25 -4.83
N LEU A 27 2.68 12.24 -5.30
CA LEU A 27 3.02 11.78 -6.66
C LEU A 27 2.67 10.30 -6.86
N ILE A 28 2.94 9.45 -5.87
CA ILE A 28 2.56 8.02 -5.91
C ILE A 28 1.03 7.88 -5.97
N ALA A 29 0.30 8.65 -5.16
CA ALA A 29 -1.17 8.61 -5.15
C ALA A 29 -1.77 9.08 -6.49
N VAL A 30 -1.23 10.14 -7.10
CA VAL A 30 -1.64 10.62 -8.43
C VAL A 30 -1.34 9.58 -9.50
N TYR A 31 -0.18 8.93 -9.44
CA TYR A 31 0.17 7.85 -10.35
C TYR A 31 -0.82 6.66 -10.22
N ASP A 32 -1.11 6.21 -9.00
CA ASP A 32 -2.06 5.13 -8.75
C ASP A 32 -3.46 5.47 -9.26
N LEU A 33 -3.95 6.67 -8.97
CA LEU A 33 -5.25 7.16 -9.46
C LEU A 33 -5.27 7.24 -10.99
N GLY A 34 -4.24 7.80 -11.61
CA GLY A 34 -4.11 7.91 -13.06
C GLY A 34 -4.08 6.53 -13.73
N TYR A 35 -3.35 5.59 -13.17
CA TYR A 35 -3.28 4.22 -13.69
C TYR A 35 -4.66 3.54 -13.65
N ARG A 36 -5.38 3.65 -12.53
CA ARG A 36 -6.75 3.06 -12.39
C ARG A 36 -7.74 3.68 -13.37
N LEU A 37 -7.70 5.00 -13.56
CA LEU A 37 -8.61 5.69 -14.45
C LEU A 37 -8.33 5.42 -15.94
N LEU A 38 -7.06 5.34 -16.33
CA LEU A 38 -6.66 5.19 -17.74
C LEU A 38 -6.59 3.74 -18.19
N MET A 39 -6.12 2.84 -17.33
CA MET A 39 -5.89 1.43 -17.67
C MET A 39 -7.01 0.51 -17.18
N GLY A 40 -7.95 1.00 -16.36
CA GLY A 40 -9.05 0.19 -15.81
C GLY A 40 -8.57 -0.93 -14.87
N GLY A 41 -7.29 -0.94 -14.50
CA GLY A 41 -6.70 -1.95 -13.61
C GLY A 41 -7.07 -1.73 -12.15
N SER A 42 -7.27 -2.82 -11.40
CA SER A 42 -7.52 -2.73 -9.96
C SER A 42 -6.27 -2.40 -9.15
N TYR A 43 -5.10 -2.66 -9.70
CA TYR A 43 -3.79 -2.45 -9.06
C TYR A 43 -2.84 -1.75 -10.03
N SER A 44 -2.14 -0.74 -9.54
CA SER A 44 -1.00 -0.12 -10.20
C SER A 44 0.29 -0.75 -9.70
N TYR A 45 1.27 -0.90 -10.59
CA TYR A 45 2.56 -1.46 -10.23
C TYR A 45 3.64 -0.40 -10.38
N LEU A 46 4.42 -0.22 -9.31
CA LEU A 46 5.60 0.63 -9.31
C LEU A 46 6.83 -0.29 -9.20
N PHE A 47 7.66 -0.32 -10.24
CA PHE A 47 8.83 -1.23 -10.34
C PHE A 47 8.52 -2.72 -10.12
N GLY A 48 7.33 -3.16 -10.55
CA GLY A 48 6.88 -4.55 -10.37
C GLY A 48 6.20 -4.84 -9.04
N TYR A 49 6.13 -3.87 -8.13
CA TYR A 49 5.49 -4.00 -6.83
C TYR A 49 4.17 -3.24 -6.75
N THR A 50 3.26 -3.79 -5.98
CA THR A 50 2.02 -3.11 -5.57
C THR A 50 1.72 -3.43 -4.11
N TYR A 51 0.65 -2.88 -3.57
CA TYR A 51 0.22 -3.14 -2.20
C TYR A 51 -1.26 -3.49 -2.13
N HIS A 52 -1.61 -4.24 -1.09
CA HIS A 52 -3.01 -4.54 -0.78
C HIS A 52 -3.24 -4.40 0.73
N LYS A 53 -4.36 -3.75 1.09
CA LYS A 53 -4.83 -3.73 2.47
C LYS A 53 -5.67 -4.97 2.72
N VAL A 54 -5.24 -5.79 3.66
CA VAL A 54 -5.96 -7.02 4.05
C VAL A 54 -7.27 -6.64 4.72
N ASN A 55 -8.37 -7.07 4.13
CA ASN A 55 -9.72 -6.91 4.66
C ASN A 55 -10.38 -8.27 4.95
N GLU A 56 -9.82 -9.34 4.41
CA GLU A 56 -10.27 -10.71 4.56
C GLU A 56 -9.72 -11.34 5.85
N THR A 57 -10.36 -12.42 6.29
CA THR A 57 -10.00 -13.16 7.51
C THR A 57 -9.58 -14.61 7.24
N ASN A 58 -9.54 -15.01 5.97
CA ASN A 58 -9.27 -16.39 5.57
C ASN A 58 -7.82 -16.85 5.79
N MET A 59 -6.89 -15.92 6.03
CA MET A 59 -5.48 -16.21 6.30
C MET A 59 -5.04 -15.81 7.72
N VAL A 60 -5.99 -15.65 8.66
CA VAL A 60 -5.69 -15.44 10.08
C VAL A 60 -5.12 -16.73 10.68
N PRO A 61 -4.07 -16.68 11.53
CA PRO A 61 -3.45 -15.49 12.14
C PRO A 61 -2.27 -14.89 11.34
N ASP A 62 -1.88 -15.49 10.23
CA ASP A 62 -0.68 -15.07 9.48
C ASP A 62 -0.84 -13.68 8.88
N TYR A 63 -2.02 -13.42 8.32
CA TYR A 63 -2.42 -12.13 7.76
C TYR A 63 -3.73 -11.70 8.40
N ASN A 64 -3.70 -10.57 9.09
CA ASN A 64 -4.86 -10.06 9.82
C ASN A 64 -5.49 -8.88 9.08
N THR A 65 -6.77 -8.68 9.32
CA THR A 65 -7.46 -7.47 8.86
C THR A 65 -6.70 -6.24 9.32
N ASN A 66 -6.54 -5.27 8.42
CA ASN A 66 -5.78 -4.04 8.62
C ASN A 66 -4.25 -4.19 8.50
N ASP A 67 -3.74 -5.34 8.07
CA ASP A 67 -2.37 -5.47 7.61
C ASP A 67 -2.23 -4.85 6.20
N ILE A 68 -1.01 -4.44 5.84
CA ILE A 68 -0.64 -4.06 4.47
C ILE A 68 0.34 -5.10 3.96
N VAL A 69 0.00 -5.76 2.87
CA VAL A 69 0.91 -6.66 2.18
C VAL A 69 1.50 -5.99 0.95
N ILE A 70 2.81 -6.16 0.77
CA ILE A 70 3.52 -5.79 -0.45
C ILE A 70 3.51 -6.98 -1.38
N LEU A 71 3.14 -6.75 -2.62
CA LEU A 71 2.99 -7.78 -3.64
C LEU A 71 3.98 -7.55 -4.76
N GLU A 72 4.63 -8.60 -5.19
CA GLU A 72 5.49 -8.64 -6.36
C GLU A 72 4.79 -9.37 -7.50
N LYS A 73 4.72 -8.74 -8.66
CA LYS A 73 4.17 -9.38 -9.87
C LYS A 73 5.22 -10.31 -10.47
N ASN A 74 4.90 -11.58 -10.53
CA ASN A 74 5.74 -12.61 -11.14
C ASN A 74 5.03 -13.27 -12.33
N THR A 75 5.82 -13.96 -13.13
CA THR A 75 5.33 -14.78 -14.27
C THR A 75 5.05 -16.23 -13.87
N SER A 76 5.47 -16.65 -12.70
CA SER A 76 5.21 -17.98 -12.14
C SER A 76 5.29 -17.93 -10.61
N TYR A 77 4.51 -18.79 -9.95
CA TYR A 77 4.43 -18.89 -8.50
C TYR A 77 4.70 -20.33 -8.10
N GLN A 78 5.30 -20.52 -6.93
CA GLN A 78 5.71 -21.83 -6.41
C GLN A 78 4.83 -22.28 -5.25
N SER A 79 4.88 -23.57 -4.94
CA SER A 79 4.27 -24.12 -3.73
C SER A 79 4.81 -23.41 -2.50
N ASP A 80 3.95 -23.23 -1.50
CA ASP A 80 4.20 -22.51 -0.24
C ASP A 80 4.23 -20.95 -0.36
N GLU A 81 4.18 -20.38 -1.56
CA GLU A 81 4.06 -18.91 -1.71
C GLU A 81 2.63 -18.44 -1.41
N VAL A 82 2.51 -17.30 -0.73
CA VAL A 82 1.22 -16.65 -0.52
C VAL A 82 0.99 -15.65 -1.64
N ILE A 83 -0.17 -15.73 -2.28
CA ILE A 83 -0.56 -14.89 -3.41
C ILE A 83 -1.85 -14.12 -3.12
N LEU A 84 -1.99 -12.95 -3.73
CA LEU A 84 -3.27 -12.25 -3.83
C LEU A 84 -3.89 -12.57 -5.18
N TYR A 85 -5.13 -13.00 -5.19
CA TYR A 85 -5.87 -13.33 -6.40
C TYR A 85 -7.28 -12.76 -6.41
N LYS A 86 -7.84 -12.61 -7.60
CA LYS A 86 -9.22 -12.12 -7.81
C LYS A 86 -10.18 -13.30 -7.82
N TYR A 87 -11.19 -13.25 -6.95
CA TYR A 87 -12.22 -14.26 -6.80
C TYR A 87 -13.61 -13.62 -6.81
N TYR A 88 -14.41 -13.90 -7.84
CA TYR A 88 -15.75 -13.32 -8.03
C TYR A 88 -15.85 -11.80 -7.78
N GLY A 89 -14.85 -11.06 -8.27
CA GLY A 89 -14.83 -9.59 -8.14
C GLY A 89 -14.22 -9.06 -6.84
N THR A 90 -13.92 -9.93 -5.87
CA THR A 90 -13.19 -9.59 -4.64
C THR A 90 -11.74 -10.05 -4.73
N PHE A 91 -10.88 -9.55 -3.86
CA PHE A 91 -9.49 -9.99 -3.76
C PHE A 91 -9.32 -10.81 -2.48
N ARG A 92 -8.56 -11.90 -2.56
CA ARG A 92 -8.31 -12.80 -1.44
C ARG A 92 -6.84 -13.23 -1.43
N LEU A 93 -6.32 -13.42 -0.22
CA LEU A 93 -5.02 -14.06 -0.01
C LEU A 93 -5.22 -15.56 0.10
N ALA A 94 -4.31 -16.32 -0.48
CA ALA A 94 -4.22 -17.77 -0.26
C ALA A 94 -2.79 -18.24 -0.47
N LYS A 95 -2.46 -19.39 0.11
CA LYS A 95 -1.20 -20.08 -0.08
C LYS A 95 -1.30 -21.03 -1.28
N VAL A 96 -0.29 -21.04 -2.11
CA VAL A 96 -0.19 -22.01 -3.20
C VAL A 96 0.17 -23.38 -2.61
N LYS A 97 -0.74 -24.34 -2.74
CA LYS A 97 -0.55 -25.72 -2.29
C LYS A 97 0.22 -26.54 -3.31
N ASP A 98 -0.20 -26.43 -4.58
CA ASP A 98 0.37 -27.19 -5.68
C ASP A 98 0.24 -26.42 -7.00
N VAL A 99 1.07 -26.75 -7.97
CA VAL A 99 1.06 -26.15 -9.30
C VAL A 99 1.08 -27.25 -10.36
N SER A 100 0.09 -27.25 -11.23
CA SER A 100 0.00 -28.21 -12.33
C SER A 100 -0.49 -27.55 -13.62
N ALA A 101 0.29 -27.66 -14.68
CA ALA A 101 -0.05 -27.18 -16.02
C ALA A 101 -0.50 -25.70 -16.08
N GLY A 102 0.12 -24.80 -15.29
CA GLY A 102 -0.24 -23.37 -15.24
C GLY A 102 -1.50 -23.08 -14.43
N VAL A 103 -1.99 -24.05 -13.68
CA VAL A 103 -3.10 -23.90 -12.72
C VAL A 103 -2.53 -24.02 -11.31
N TYR A 104 -2.87 -23.06 -10.45
CA TYR A 104 -2.47 -22.99 -9.05
C TYR A 104 -3.60 -23.50 -8.18
N PHE A 105 -3.31 -24.49 -7.37
CA PHE A 105 -4.21 -25.01 -6.35
C PHE A 105 -3.95 -24.28 -5.06
N LEU A 106 -4.98 -23.71 -4.46
CA LEU A 106 -4.86 -22.81 -3.33
C LEU A 106 -5.41 -23.43 -2.04
N GLU A 107 -4.83 -23.02 -0.91
CA GLU A 107 -5.34 -23.32 0.41
C GLU A 107 -5.34 -22.07 1.28
N ASP A 108 -6.23 -22.03 2.26
CA ASP A 108 -6.31 -20.97 3.26
C ASP A 108 -6.42 -21.54 4.68
N ASN A 109 -6.36 -20.68 5.70
CA ASN A 109 -6.37 -21.11 7.10
C ASN A 109 -7.77 -21.41 7.65
N THR A 110 -8.84 -21.25 6.86
CA THR A 110 -10.21 -21.42 7.36
C THR A 110 -10.69 -22.85 7.37
N ASN A 111 -9.88 -23.81 6.88
CA ASN A 111 -10.27 -25.21 6.71
C ASN A 111 -11.63 -25.38 5.97
N SER A 112 -12.10 -24.36 5.31
CA SER A 112 -13.25 -24.48 4.43
C SER A 112 -12.79 -25.27 3.23
N VAL A 113 -13.06 -26.58 3.29
CA VAL A 113 -12.75 -27.58 2.28
C VAL A 113 -13.63 -27.33 1.06
N ASP A 114 -13.45 -26.21 0.40
CA ASP A 114 -13.69 -26.16 -1.00
C ASP A 114 -12.38 -26.52 -1.70
N GLU A 115 -12.17 -27.84 -1.85
CA GLU A 115 -10.99 -28.48 -2.44
C GLU A 115 -10.69 -28.02 -3.89
N ASN A 116 -11.33 -26.96 -4.37
CA ASN A 116 -11.34 -26.56 -5.75
C ASN A 116 -10.97 -25.10 -6.01
N TYR A 117 -10.29 -24.42 -5.11
CA TYR A 117 -9.72 -23.09 -5.46
C TYR A 117 -8.58 -23.27 -6.45
N LYS A 118 -8.94 -23.21 -7.74
CA LYS A 118 -8.00 -23.24 -8.85
C LYS A 118 -7.99 -21.87 -9.50
N VAL A 119 -6.81 -21.31 -9.65
CA VAL A 119 -6.63 -20.02 -10.35
C VAL A 119 -5.57 -20.15 -11.42
N THR A 120 -5.70 -19.33 -12.45
CA THR A 120 -4.71 -19.15 -13.49
C THR A 120 -3.96 -17.84 -13.28
N ASP A 121 -2.82 -17.66 -13.93
CA ASP A 121 -1.98 -16.45 -13.83
C ASP A 121 -2.77 -15.15 -14.01
N GLU A 122 -3.78 -15.13 -14.87
CA GLU A 122 -4.59 -13.95 -15.18
C GLU A 122 -5.37 -13.43 -13.96
N LEU A 123 -5.70 -14.31 -13.02
CA LEU A 123 -6.43 -13.96 -11.80
C LEU A 123 -5.50 -13.55 -10.65
N ILE A 124 -4.19 -13.81 -10.78
CA ILE A 124 -3.21 -13.53 -9.74
C ILE A 124 -2.71 -12.09 -9.88
N VAL A 125 -2.80 -11.33 -8.80
CA VAL A 125 -2.25 -9.97 -8.69
C VAL A 125 -0.75 -10.02 -8.45
N GLY A 126 -0.31 -10.87 -7.53
CA GLY A 126 1.10 -11.03 -7.19
C GLY A 126 1.31 -11.88 -5.96
N LYS A 127 2.59 -12.22 -5.67
CA LYS A 127 2.96 -12.90 -4.44
C LYS A 127 3.28 -11.91 -3.32
N VAL A 128 2.95 -12.28 -2.11
CA VAL A 128 3.29 -11.52 -0.91
C VAL A 128 4.80 -11.63 -0.66
N THR A 129 5.48 -10.50 -0.63
CA THR A 129 6.89 -10.39 -0.27
C THR A 129 7.07 -9.88 1.16
N GLU A 130 6.19 -9.00 1.62
CA GLU A 130 6.25 -8.39 2.94
C GLU A 130 4.86 -8.22 3.55
N ASN A 131 4.77 -8.34 4.88
CA ASN A 131 3.55 -8.07 5.65
C ASN A 131 3.83 -7.01 6.73
N ILE A 132 3.20 -5.85 6.61
CA ILE A 132 3.29 -4.75 7.58
C ILE A 132 2.05 -4.81 8.47
N LYS A 133 2.21 -5.38 9.66
CA LYS A 133 1.11 -5.64 10.59
C LYS A 133 0.47 -4.35 11.13
N ASN A 134 -0.87 -4.32 11.16
CA ASN A 134 -1.68 -3.23 11.72
C ASN A 134 -1.42 -1.84 11.10
N PHE A 135 -0.82 -1.76 9.94
CA PHE A 135 -0.44 -0.50 9.31
C PHE A 135 -1.55 0.10 8.44
N GLY A 136 -2.59 -0.66 8.11
CA GLY A 136 -3.64 -0.24 7.18
C GLY A 136 -4.41 1.00 7.63
N THR A 137 -4.61 1.23 8.94
CA THR A 137 -5.25 2.45 9.44
C THR A 137 -4.38 3.67 9.20
N ILE A 138 -3.08 3.60 9.55
CA ILE A 138 -2.12 4.69 9.32
C ILE A 138 -2.00 4.95 7.83
N PHE A 139 -1.89 3.90 7.03
CA PHE A 139 -1.82 3.97 5.58
C PHE A 139 -3.06 4.66 4.98
N SER A 140 -4.27 4.33 5.45
CA SER A 140 -5.51 4.96 5.00
C SER A 140 -5.60 6.45 5.35
N ILE A 141 -5.01 6.87 6.47
CA ILE A 141 -4.91 8.28 6.84
C ILE A 141 -3.95 9.02 5.90
N ILE A 142 -2.78 8.41 5.62
CA ILE A 142 -1.74 9.00 4.77
C ILE A 142 -2.19 9.10 3.31
N THR A 143 -2.91 8.12 2.80
CA THR A 143 -3.39 8.07 1.40
C THR A 143 -4.79 8.63 1.22
N GLY A 144 -5.51 8.91 2.31
CA GLY A 144 -6.86 9.43 2.31
C GLY A 144 -6.96 10.96 2.15
N PRO A 145 -8.18 11.50 2.05
CA PRO A 145 -8.39 12.94 1.86
C PRO A 145 -7.85 13.81 3.00
N LEU A 146 -7.70 13.26 4.21
CA LEU A 146 -7.10 13.96 5.34
C LEU A 146 -5.62 14.30 5.11
N SER A 147 -4.91 13.52 4.31
CA SER A 147 -3.51 13.80 3.97
C SER A 147 -3.36 15.10 3.17
N ILE A 148 -4.32 15.40 2.31
CA ILE A 148 -4.34 16.65 1.52
C ILE A 148 -4.47 17.86 2.46
N LEU A 149 -5.37 17.78 3.43
CA LEU A 149 -5.54 18.85 4.42
C LEU A 149 -4.27 19.05 5.24
N PHE A 150 -3.66 17.95 5.70
CA PHE A 150 -2.39 18.00 6.44
C PHE A 150 -1.26 18.61 5.60
N PHE A 151 -1.18 18.25 4.31
CA PHE A 151 -0.22 18.81 3.38
C PHE A 151 -0.38 20.33 3.21
N ILE A 152 -1.62 20.83 3.07
CA ILE A 152 -1.92 22.27 2.97
C ILE A 152 -1.47 22.99 4.26
N ILE A 153 -1.74 22.41 5.44
CA ILE A 153 -1.35 23.01 6.72
C ILE A 153 0.18 23.09 6.85
N VAL A 154 0.91 22.06 6.45
CA VAL A 154 2.37 22.03 6.53
C VAL A 154 2.98 23.04 5.57
N ILE A 155 2.48 23.14 4.33
CA ILE A 155 2.94 24.14 3.35
C ILE A 155 2.64 25.56 3.85
N GLY A 156 1.42 25.82 4.30
CA GLY A 156 1.01 27.13 4.83
C GLY A 156 1.87 27.55 6.02
N GLY A 157 2.11 26.63 6.95
CA GLY A 157 3.00 26.88 8.11
C GLY A 157 4.45 27.19 7.68
N TYR A 158 4.98 26.48 6.68
CA TYR A 158 6.31 26.74 6.14
C TYR A 158 6.41 28.15 5.53
N PHE A 159 5.43 28.53 4.71
CA PHE A 159 5.37 29.89 4.13
C PHE A 159 5.26 30.95 5.20
N PHE A 160 4.40 30.76 6.20
CA PHE A 160 4.24 31.70 7.30
C PHE A 160 5.56 31.94 8.06
N LEU A 161 6.29 30.87 8.39
CA LEU A 161 7.59 30.97 9.05
C LEU A 161 8.67 31.62 8.15
N THR A 162 8.57 31.44 6.84
CA THR A 162 9.54 32.00 5.89
C THR A 162 9.30 33.49 5.64
N LEU A 163 8.02 33.90 5.56
CA LEU A 163 7.67 35.33 5.40
C LEU A 163 7.93 36.12 6.67
N GLY A 164 7.68 35.58 7.85
CA GLY A 164 7.95 36.24 9.14
C GLY A 164 9.44 36.47 9.43
N ASP A 165 10.34 35.81 8.71
CA ASP A 165 11.79 35.98 8.88
C ASP A 165 12.39 37.09 7.98
N ARG A 166 11.58 37.63 7.06
CA ARG A 166 11.98 38.71 6.12
C ARG A 166 11.58 40.10 6.61
N GLY A 167 10.87 40.25 7.68
CA GLY A 167 10.48 41.48 8.36
C GLY A 167 11.28 41.65 9.65
#